data_8f3fb66737af367cd07a08a1375f2032
#
_entry.id   8f3fb66737af367cd07a08a1375f2032
#
_cell.length_a   1.000
_cell.length_b   1.000
_cell.length_c   1.000
_cell.angle_alpha   90.00
_cell.angle_beta   90.00
_cell.angle_gamma   90.00
#
_symmetry.space_group_name_H-M   'P 1'
#
loop_
_entity.id
_entity.type
_entity.pdbx_description
1 polymer ?
#
loop_
_entity_poly.entity_id
_entity_poly.type
_entity_poly.pdbx_seq_one_letter_code
_entity_poly.pdbx_strand_id
1 'polypeptide(L)'
;MNYLYLYAAAILVVMTLYIRRQRRVHKTHASELQHAIQNGLAEPASLHPVIDPSRCMGSGSCAKACPEEALGVVNGKAVLKNAAACIGHGACIAACPVEAIKLVFGTEKRGVDIPNITPEFETNVPGIFIAGELGGMGLIRKAAEQGRQAIESIRKKSSGKADYDVFIVGCGPAGLSAGLSAIHHKLRYKLIEQEDSLGGAVYHYPRQKIAMTSPIELDLIGKVMFNEVQKEKLLEFWLNVVKKTALKISFRERMESIEKIDGRFEVRTNRATYSARTVLLAMGRRGTPRKLEVPGEESPKVAYRLVDPAQYQDQSILVVGGGDSALEAAIALSEEKSTDVILSYRSAAFSRVKQKNRMLLEQQQKAGRIRVLLNSSVNSIQENHVEIEHDGVVQRYKNDAVLVCAGGLLPTPLLQKIGIQFDTKFGVA
;
A
#
# COMPACT_ATOMS: atom_id res chain seq x y z
N MET A 1 26.96 -40.01 42.31
CA MET A 1 27.39 -38.59 42.27
C MET A 1 27.83 -38.10 40.87
N ASN A 2 28.33 -38.96 39.99
CA ASN A 2 28.86 -38.55 38.67
C ASN A 2 27.82 -38.07 37.65
N TYR A 3 26.61 -38.55 37.71
CA TYR A 3 25.54 -38.15 36.72
C TYR A 3 25.09 -36.72 36.92
N LEU A 4 25.10 -36.16 38.14
CA LEU A 4 24.69 -34.81 38.41
C LEU A 4 25.63 -33.79 37.71
N TYR A 5 26.93 -34.07 37.72
CA TYR A 5 27.90 -33.25 37.03
C TYR A 5 27.80 -33.30 35.51
N LEU A 6 27.45 -34.48 34.96
CA LEU A 6 27.18 -34.65 33.55
C LEU A 6 25.97 -33.83 33.07
N TYR A 7 24.86 -33.86 33.85
CA TYR A 7 23.70 -33.05 33.55
C TYR A 7 23.98 -31.55 33.68
N ALA A 8 24.70 -31.13 34.72
CA ALA A 8 25.09 -29.76 34.93
C ALA A 8 26.00 -29.24 33.78
N ALA A 9 26.96 -30.04 33.32
CA ALA A 9 27.82 -29.71 32.19
C ALA A 9 27.02 -29.61 30.88
N ALA A 10 26.10 -30.53 30.62
CA ALA A 10 25.22 -30.49 29.43
C ALA A 10 24.35 -29.21 29.43
N ILE A 11 23.72 -28.87 30.54
CA ILE A 11 22.93 -27.64 30.70
C ILE A 11 23.80 -26.40 30.45
N LEU A 12 25.01 -26.36 31.01
CA LEU A 12 25.94 -25.23 30.86
C LEU A 12 26.39 -25.05 29.40
N VAL A 13 26.63 -26.15 28.69
CA VAL A 13 26.95 -26.14 27.25
C VAL A 13 25.75 -25.60 26.44
N VAL A 14 24.55 -26.13 26.65
CA VAL A 14 23.33 -25.69 25.97
C VAL A 14 23.07 -24.19 26.23
N MET A 15 23.20 -23.79 27.51
CA MET A 15 23.00 -22.40 27.90
C MET A 15 24.05 -21.46 27.29
N THR A 16 25.32 -21.89 27.22
CA THR A 16 26.39 -21.14 26.58
C THR A 16 26.16 -20.99 25.07
N LEU A 17 25.76 -22.07 24.39
CA LEU A 17 25.43 -22.04 22.97
C LEU A 17 24.21 -21.15 22.70
N TYR A 18 23.19 -21.21 23.55
CA TYR A 18 22.02 -20.35 23.46
C TYR A 18 22.38 -18.87 23.62
N ILE A 19 23.16 -18.52 24.65
CA ILE A 19 23.61 -17.15 24.90
C ILE A 19 24.46 -16.64 23.72
N ARG A 20 25.41 -17.46 23.22
CA ARG A 20 26.20 -17.09 22.04
C ARG A 20 25.35 -16.83 20.80
N ARG A 21 24.32 -17.68 20.56
CA ARG A 21 23.37 -17.49 19.45
C ARG A 21 22.58 -16.19 19.62
N GLN A 22 22.04 -15.93 20.80
CA GLN A 22 21.30 -14.70 21.11
C GLN A 22 22.16 -13.45 20.91
N ARG A 23 23.39 -13.47 21.41
CA ARG A 23 24.34 -12.34 21.22
C ARG A 23 24.65 -12.07 19.76
N ARG A 24 24.79 -13.12 18.94
CA ARG A 24 24.98 -12.97 17.49
C ARG A 24 23.76 -12.30 16.84
N VAL A 25 22.57 -12.80 17.13
CA VAL A 25 21.32 -12.23 16.59
C VAL A 25 21.17 -10.76 16.99
N HIS A 26 21.41 -10.42 18.27
CA HIS A 26 21.34 -9.02 18.73
C HIS A 26 22.37 -8.12 18.04
N LYS A 27 23.59 -8.59 17.80
CA LYS A 27 24.63 -7.86 17.06
C LYS A 27 24.19 -7.61 15.60
N THR A 28 23.63 -8.62 14.94
CA THR A 28 23.10 -8.48 13.56
C THR A 28 21.99 -7.43 13.53
N HIS A 29 21.00 -7.50 14.43
CA HIS A 29 19.92 -6.51 14.51
C HIS A 29 20.43 -5.09 14.77
N ALA A 30 21.44 -4.94 15.64
CA ALA A 30 22.03 -3.64 15.92
C ALA A 30 22.77 -3.07 14.70
N SER A 31 23.50 -3.92 13.98
CA SER A 31 24.18 -3.55 12.73
C SER A 31 23.19 -3.14 11.64
N GLU A 32 22.10 -3.89 11.47
CA GLU A 32 21.04 -3.57 10.51
C GLU A 32 20.37 -2.23 10.83
N LEU A 33 20.05 -1.99 12.11
CA LEU A 33 19.48 -0.72 12.57
C LEU A 33 20.45 0.45 12.33
N GLN A 34 21.71 0.29 12.68
CA GLN A 34 22.72 1.32 12.51
C GLN A 34 22.94 1.65 11.02
N HIS A 35 22.99 0.64 10.16
CA HIS A 35 23.06 0.80 8.73
C HIS A 35 21.81 1.53 8.19
N ALA A 36 20.61 1.19 8.67
CA ALA A 36 19.38 1.86 8.29
C ALA A 36 19.39 3.35 8.68
N ILE A 37 19.86 3.69 9.88
CA ILE A 37 19.98 5.08 10.36
C ILE A 37 20.99 5.87 9.53
N GLN A 38 22.21 5.34 9.32
CA GLN A 38 23.27 6.00 8.58
C GLN A 38 22.90 6.28 7.11
N ASN A 39 22.12 5.40 6.50
CA ASN A 39 21.69 5.54 5.10
C ASN A 39 20.31 6.21 4.94
N GLY A 40 19.76 6.83 6.00
CA GLY A 40 18.45 7.49 5.93
C GLY A 40 17.28 6.54 5.65
N LEU A 41 17.42 5.24 5.98
CA LEU A 41 16.45 4.18 5.68
C LEU A 41 15.55 3.84 6.88
N ALA A 42 15.68 4.59 7.96
CA ALA A 42 14.96 4.34 9.21
C ALA A 42 13.51 4.88 9.20
N GLU A 43 13.07 5.50 8.11
CA GLU A 43 11.73 6.11 8.03
C GLU A 43 10.69 5.12 7.47
N PRO A 44 9.63 4.77 8.25
CA PRO A 44 8.59 3.87 7.78
C PRO A 44 7.70 4.54 6.73
N ALA A 45 7.20 3.75 5.78
CA ALA A 45 6.41 4.24 4.65
C ALA A 45 4.99 4.67 5.03
N SER A 46 4.38 4.00 6.03
CA SER A 46 2.97 4.18 6.40
C SER A 46 2.73 3.85 7.87
N LEU A 47 1.66 3.11 8.18
CA LEU A 47 1.37 2.58 9.51
C LEU A 47 2.51 1.71 10.02
N HIS A 48 3.01 1.97 11.24
CA HIS A 48 4.15 1.26 11.80
C HIS A 48 4.09 1.16 13.33
N PRO A 49 4.81 0.21 13.94
CA PRO A 49 4.83 0.07 15.40
C PRO A 49 5.72 1.11 16.06
N VAL A 50 5.21 1.74 17.10
CA VAL A 50 5.98 2.45 18.12
C VAL A 50 5.98 1.56 19.37
N ILE A 51 7.17 1.35 19.92
CA ILE A 51 7.41 0.46 21.07
C ILE A 51 7.68 1.32 22.29
N ASP A 52 6.89 1.12 23.34
CA ASP A 52 7.15 1.72 24.64
C ASP A 52 8.33 0.98 25.34
N PRO A 53 9.49 1.61 25.47
CA PRO A 53 10.66 0.96 26.05
C PRO A 53 10.50 0.67 27.55
N SER A 54 9.63 1.39 28.26
CA SER A 54 9.38 1.17 29.68
C SER A 54 8.60 -0.13 29.92
N ARG A 55 7.66 -0.47 29.06
CA ARG A 55 6.85 -1.68 29.11
C ARG A 55 7.51 -2.87 28.43
N CYS A 56 8.37 -2.65 27.44
CA CYS A 56 8.98 -3.72 26.66
C CYS A 56 9.96 -4.54 27.50
N MET A 57 9.72 -5.85 27.58
CA MET A 57 10.61 -6.82 28.27
C MET A 57 11.62 -7.52 27.34
N GLY A 58 11.63 -7.19 26.05
CA GLY A 58 12.58 -7.77 25.09
C GLY A 58 12.37 -9.24 24.74
N SER A 59 11.16 -9.78 24.91
CA SER A 59 10.85 -11.20 24.63
C SER A 59 11.12 -11.64 23.18
N GLY A 60 11.14 -10.71 22.24
CA GLY A 60 11.31 -10.99 20.80
C GLY A 60 10.11 -11.61 20.12
N SER A 61 8.98 -11.79 20.81
CA SER A 61 7.75 -12.35 20.24
C SER A 61 7.24 -11.53 19.05
N CYS A 62 7.32 -10.19 19.13
CA CYS A 62 6.95 -9.29 18.05
C CYS A 62 7.85 -9.44 16.81
N ALA A 63 9.14 -9.68 16.99
CA ALA A 63 10.09 -9.91 15.90
C ALA A 63 9.81 -11.25 15.20
N LYS A 64 9.51 -12.31 15.96
CA LYS A 64 9.15 -13.63 15.42
C LYS A 64 7.80 -13.63 14.68
N ALA A 65 6.85 -12.82 15.15
CA ALA A 65 5.54 -12.71 14.54
C ALA A 65 5.49 -11.83 13.29
N CYS A 66 6.57 -11.08 13.01
CA CYS A 66 6.64 -10.18 11.86
C CYS A 66 7.05 -10.94 10.59
N PRO A 67 6.18 -11.17 9.61
CA PRO A 67 6.52 -11.88 8.37
C PRO A 67 7.50 -11.09 7.50
N GLU A 68 7.55 -9.76 7.67
CA GLU A 68 8.44 -8.87 6.91
C GLU A 68 9.80 -8.67 7.61
N GLU A 69 10.05 -9.35 8.74
CA GLU A 69 11.27 -9.23 9.54
C GLU A 69 11.69 -7.79 9.88
N ALA A 70 10.72 -6.88 9.92
CA ALA A 70 10.94 -5.45 10.17
C ALA A 70 11.42 -5.15 11.60
N LEU A 71 11.09 -6.03 12.56
CA LEU A 71 11.40 -5.87 13.98
C LEU A 71 12.59 -6.72 14.40
N GLY A 72 13.32 -6.25 15.41
CA GLY A 72 14.42 -6.97 16.03
C GLY A 72 14.48 -6.68 17.52
N VAL A 73 15.47 -7.26 18.21
CA VAL A 73 15.78 -6.96 19.62
C VAL A 73 17.21 -6.43 19.69
N VAL A 74 17.35 -5.23 20.25
CA VAL A 74 18.65 -4.58 20.49
C VAL A 74 18.67 -4.09 21.93
N ASN A 75 19.73 -4.37 22.66
CA ASN A 75 19.90 -4.01 24.07
C ASN A 75 18.71 -4.42 24.96
N GLY A 76 18.14 -5.61 24.69
CA GLY A 76 17.01 -6.15 25.46
C GLY A 76 15.67 -5.46 25.19
N LYS A 77 15.54 -4.61 24.18
CA LYS A 77 14.30 -3.94 23.79
C LYS A 77 14.00 -4.22 22.32
N ALA A 78 12.72 -4.33 22.00
CA ALA A 78 12.29 -4.45 20.61
C ALA A 78 12.52 -3.11 19.88
N VAL A 79 12.96 -3.20 18.63
CA VAL A 79 13.21 -2.04 17.75
C VAL A 79 12.74 -2.32 16.34
N LEU A 80 12.36 -1.28 15.62
CA LEU A 80 12.07 -1.33 14.18
C LEU A 80 13.42 -1.25 13.43
N LYS A 81 14.06 -2.41 13.20
CA LYS A 81 15.40 -2.50 12.59
C LYS A 81 15.42 -2.22 11.11
N ASN A 82 14.28 -2.48 10.43
CA ASN A 82 14.09 -2.25 9.01
C ASN A 82 12.71 -1.60 8.79
N ALA A 83 12.68 -0.27 8.93
CA ALA A 83 11.44 0.50 8.83
C ALA A 83 10.78 0.40 7.44
N ALA A 84 11.59 0.32 6.38
CA ALA A 84 11.12 0.23 5.00
C ALA A 84 10.40 -1.10 4.70
N ALA A 85 10.69 -2.18 5.44
CA ALA A 85 9.99 -3.45 5.30
C ALA A 85 8.63 -3.47 6.01
N CYS A 86 8.38 -2.55 6.94
CA CYS A 86 7.14 -2.54 7.71
C CYS A 86 5.94 -2.13 6.84
N ILE A 87 4.93 -2.99 6.75
CA ILE A 87 3.66 -2.75 6.04
C ILE A 87 2.48 -2.48 6.98
N GLY A 88 2.72 -2.41 8.30
CA GLY A 88 1.68 -2.06 9.27
C GLY A 88 0.63 -3.15 9.54
N HIS A 89 0.92 -4.43 9.31
CA HIS A 89 -0.09 -5.49 9.41
C HIS A 89 -0.51 -5.88 10.84
N GLY A 90 0.22 -5.41 11.87
CA GLY A 90 -0.21 -5.47 13.27
C GLY A 90 0.05 -6.78 14.02
N ALA A 91 0.66 -7.82 13.42
CA ALA A 91 0.96 -9.07 14.13
C ALA A 91 1.88 -8.87 15.35
N CYS A 92 2.72 -7.84 15.31
CA CYS A 92 3.59 -7.47 16.43
C CYS A 92 2.80 -7.04 17.69
N ILE A 93 1.67 -6.37 17.53
CA ILE A 93 0.78 -6.01 18.65
C ILE A 93 0.17 -7.27 19.25
N ALA A 94 -0.44 -8.11 18.41
CA ALA A 94 -1.10 -9.32 18.87
C ALA A 94 -0.13 -10.30 19.57
N ALA A 95 1.16 -10.28 19.20
CA ALA A 95 2.19 -11.10 19.79
C ALA A 95 2.87 -10.49 21.02
N CYS A 96 2.57 -9.23 21.38
CA CYS A 96 3.22 -8.57 22.50
C CYS A 96 2.54 -8.96 23.83
N PRO A 97 3.23 -9.70 24.74
CA PRO A 97 2.61 -10.18 25.98
C PRO A 97 2.35 -9.07 27.02
N VAL A 98 2.93 -7.88 26.82
CA VAL A 98 2.85 -6.75 27.77
C VAL A 98 2.25 -5.50 27.13
N GLU A 99 1.63 -5.63 25.94
CA GLU A 99 0.99 -4.53 25.22
C GLU A 99 1.87 -3.28 25.07
N ALA A 100 3.17 -3.47 24.87
CA ALA A 100 4.13 -2.39 24.74
C ALA A 100 4.18 -1.78 23.33
N ILE A 101 3.30 -2.19 22.41
CA ILE A 101 3.33 -1.79 20.99
C ILE A 101 2.03 -1.13 20.60
N LYS A 102 2.13 0.04 19.99
CA LYS A 102 1.02 0.73 19.31
C LYS A 102 1.35 0.94 17.84
N LEU A 103 0.35 0.92 16.95
CA LEU A 103 0.53 1.34 15.57
C LEU A 103 0.17 2.81 15.42
N VAL A 104 1.03 3.53 14.72
CA VAL A 104 0.88 4.96 14.46
C VAL A 104 1.05 5.27 12.97
N PHE A 105 0.42 6.35 12.53
CA PHE A 105 0.61 6.89 11.17
C PHE A 105 1.56 8.08 11.19
N GLY A 106 2.38 8.17 10.14
CA GLY A 106 3.32 9.27 9.99
C GLY A 106 4.55 9.13 10.88
N THR A 107 5.42 10.11 10.80
CA THR A 107 6.63 10.25 11.64
C THR A 107 6.73 11.69 12.10
N GLU A 108 7.60 12.01 13.04
CA GLU A 108 7.83 13.40 13.48
C GLU A 108 8.15 14.35 12.33
N LYS A 109 8.78 13.82 11.27
CA LYS A 109 9.19 14.58 10.08
C LYS A 109 8.13 14.59 8.97
N ARG A 110 7.16 13.66 9.01
CA ARG A 110 6.19 13.47 7.95
C ARG A 110 4.80 13.17 8.48
N GLY A 111 3.89 14.11 8.28
CA GLY A 111 2.47 13.91 8.51
C GLY A 111 1.82 12.99 7.48
N VAL A 112 0.80 12.26 7.90
CA VAL A 112 -0.09 11.48 7.04
C VAL A 112 -1.51 11.89 7.32
N ASP A 113 -2.19 12.42 6.31
CA ASP A 113 -3.59 12.81 6.42
C ASP A 113 -4.48 11.57 6.46
N ILE A 114 -5.26 11.45 7.52
CA ILE A 114 -6.23 10.37 7.73
C ILE A 114 -7.61 10.99 7.91
N PRO A 115 -8.63 10.56 7.16
CA PRO A 115 -9.98 11.06 7.35
C PRO A 115 -10.51 10.67 8.72
N ASN A 116 -11.29 11.57 9.33
CA ASN A 116 -11.94 11.30 10.62
C ASN A 116 -13.09 10.32 10.40
N ILE A 117 -12.93 9.11 10.93
CA ILE A 117 -13.91 8.03 10.87
C ILE A 117 -14.16 7.45 12.25
N THR A 118 -15.43 7.10 12.51
CA THR A 118 -15.82 6.38 13.73
C THR A 118 -15.46 4.89 13.64
N PRO A 119 -15.54 4.14 14.74
CA PRO A 119 -15.40 2.67 14.71
C PRO A 119 -16.40 1.98 13.76
N GLU A 120 -17.53 2.62 13.46
CA GLU A 120 -18.58 2.18 12.54
C GLU A 120 -18.28 2.58 11.09
N PHE A 121 -17.09 3.12 10.79
CA PHE A 121 -16.64 3.60 9.49
C PHE A 121 -17.35 4.84 8.95
N GLU A 122 -18.19 5.50 9.73
CA GLU A 122 -18.84 6.75 9.35
C GLU A 122 -17.90 7.94 9.52
N THR A 123 -17.93 8.86 8.57
CA THR A 123 -17.16 10.11 8.64
C THR A 123 -17.85 11.16 9.53
N ASN A 124 -17.20 12.31 9.69
CA ASN A 124 -17.84 13.49 10.31
C ASN A 124 -19.07 14.01 9.51
N VAL A 125 -19.27 13.55 8.27
CA VAL A 125 -20.47 13.85 7.47
C VAL A 125 -21.44 12.68 7.61
N PRO A 126 -22.55 12.83 8.38
CA PRO A 126 -23.47 11.73 8.66
C PRO A 126 -24.07 11.15 7.39
N GLY A 127 -23.92 9.82 7.21
CA GLY A 127 -24.36 9.06 6.05
C GLY A 127 -23.26 8.80 5.01
N ILE A 128 -22.06 9.38 5.18
CA ILE A 128 -20.89 9.05 4.36
C ILE A 128 -19.94 8.15 5.16
N PHE A 129 -19.57 7.01 4.57
CA PHE A 129 -18.73 5.99 5.15
C PHE A 129 -17.44 5.83 4.34
N ILE A 130 -16.36 5.41 5.00
CA ILE A 130 -15.07 5.10 4.35
C ILE A 130 -14.63 3.70 4.74
N ALA A 131 -14.21 2.90 3.75
CA ALA A 131 -13.63 1.59 4.00
C ALA A 131 -12.37 1.35 3.14
N GLY A 132 -11.45 0.55 3.68
CA GLY A 132 -10.20 0.18 3.00
C GLY A 132 -9.10 1.21 3.17
N GLU A 133 -8.20 1.27 2.18
CA GLU A 133 -6.96 2.04 2.25
C GLU A 133 -7.18 3.55 2.47
N LEU A 134 -8.30 4.09 2.02
CA LEU A 134 -8.66 5.50 2.22
C LEU A 134 -8.72 5.85 3.71
N GLY A 135 -9.24 4.95 4.54
CA GLY A 135 -9.24 5.07 6.00
C GLY A 135 -7.90 4.73 6.68
N GLY A 136 -6.83 4.52 5.90
CA GLY A 136 -5.48 4.25 6.41
C GLY A 136 -5.06 2.78 6.40
N MET A 137 -5.94 1.83 6.07
CA MET A 137 -5.64 0.39 6.15
C MET A 137 -5.55 -0.25 4.76
N GLY A 138 -4.33 -0.40 4.24
CA GLY A 138 -4.05 -0.85 2.86
C GLY A 138 -3.93 -2.36 2.65
N LEU A 139 -4.19 -3.21 3.67
CA LEU A 139 -4.11 -4.66 3.53
C LEU A 139 -5.37 -5.24 2.89
N ILE A 140 -5.23 -6.11 1.88
CA ILE A 140 -6.34 -6.69 1.11
C ILE A 140 -7.42 -7.28 2.01
N ARG A 141 -7.02 -8.14 2.96
CA ARG A 141 -7.94 -8.74 3.94
C ARG A 141 -8.67 -7.68 4.75
N LYS A 142 -7.93 -6.74 5.33
CA LYS A 142 -8.51 -5.70 6.19
C LYS A 142 -9.45 -4.77 5.42
N ALA A 143 -9.07 -4.41 4.20
CA ALA A 143 -9.92 -3.61 3.33
C ALA A 143 -11.26 -4.31 3.05
N ALA A 144 -11.23 -5.59 2.70
CA ALA A 144 -12.46 -6.34 2.44
C ALA A 144 -13.30 -6.55 3.73
N GLU A 145 -12.66 -6.83 4.87
CA GLU A 145 -13.34 -6.91 6.17
C GLU A 145 -14.03 -5.58 6.53
N GLN A 146 -13.36 -4.45 6.33
CA GLN A 146 -13.94 -3.12 6.55
C GLN A 146 -15.12 -2.84 5.60
N GLY A 147 -15.04 -3.25 4.34
CA GLY A 147 -16.16 -3.11 3.39
C GLY A 147 -17.42 -3.81 3.89
N ARG A 148 -17.28 -5.06 4.38
CA ARG A 148 -18.39 -5.80 4.99
C ARG A 148 -18.92 -5.12 6.25
N GLN A 149 -18.03 -4.73 7.17
CA GLN A 149 -18.39 -4.08 8.43
C GLN A 149 -19.07 -2.72 8.20
N ALA A 150 -18.64 -1.95 7.19
CA ALA A 150 -19.28 -0.69 6.84
C ALA A 150 -20.74 -0.91 6.38
N ILE A 151 -21.02 -1.96 5.60
CA ILE A 151 -22.41 -2.30 5.21
C ILE A 151 -23.22 -2.74 6.42
N GLU A 152 -22.64 -3.47 7.37
CA GLU A 152 -23.29 -3.81 8.65
C GLU A 152 -23.70 -2.54 9.46
N SER A 153 -22.89 -1.50 9.40
CA SER A 153 -23.22 -0.20 10.03
C SER A 153 -24.28 0.56 9.23
N ILE A 154 -24.18 0.57 7.91
CA ILE A 154 -25.12 1.24 7.00
C ILE A 154 -26.53 0.67 7.12
N ARG A 155 -26.70 -0.67 7.19
CA ARG A 155 -28.00 -1.31 7.30
C ARG A 155 -28.79 -0.94 8.57
N LYS A 156 -28.09 -0.52 9.61
CA LYS A 156 -28.70 -0.07 10.88
C LYS A 156 -29.25 1.36 10.79
N LYS A 157 -28.90 2.12 9.75
CA LYS A 157 -29.42 3.48 9.55
C LYS A 157 -30.88 3.44 9.08
N SER A 158 -31.67 4.38 9.58
CA SER A 158 -33.10 4.46 9.28
C SER A 158 -33.38 4.72 7.81
N SER A 159 -34.54 4.30 7.34
CA SER A 159 -34.99 4.40 5.96
C SER A 159 -35.33 5.83 5.56
N GLY A 160 -34.83 6.25 4.39
CA GLY A 160 -35.24 7.46 3.67
C GLY A 160 -35.66 7.11 2.25
N LYS A 161 -36.36 8.01 1.55
CA LYS A 161 -36.74 7.84 0.14
C LYS A 161 -35.51 8.19 -0.73
N ALA A 162 -34.89 7.18 -1.35
CA ALA A 162 -33.85 7.32 -2.36
C ALA A 162 -33.87 6.10 -3.28
N ASP A 163 -33.24 6.19 -4.44
CA ASP A 163 -33.18 5.08 -5.39
C ASP A 163 -32.34 3.93 -4.86
N TYR A 164 -31.24 4.28 -4.14
CA TYR A 164 -30.31 3.34 -3.55
C TYR A 164 -30.23 3.51 -2.04
N ASP A 165 -30.09 2.39 -1.35
CA ASP A 165 -29.83 2.37 0.09
C ASP A 165 -28.37 2.72 0.36
N VAL A 166 -27.45 2.27 -0.52
CA VAL A 166 -26.05 2.59 -0.49
C VAL A 166 -25.47 2.80 -1.89
N PHE A 167 -24.68 3.86 -2.07
CA PHE A 167 -23.87 4.11 -3.24
C PHE A 167 -22.40 3.82 -2.92
N ILE A 168 -21.80 2.82 -3.59
CA ILE A 168 -20.45 2.35 -3.31
C ILE A 168 -19.51 2.86 -4.42
N VAL A 169 -18.45 3.57 -4.02
CA VAL A 169 -17.48 4.15 -4.93
C VAL A 169 -16.15 3.38 -4.84
N GLY A 170 -15.80 2.70 -5.94
CA GLY A 170 -14.58 1.92 -6.07
C GLY A 170 -14.80 0.42 -5.92
N CYS A 171 -14.17 -0.36 -6.80
CA CYS A 171 -14.30 -1.81 -6.92
C CYS A 171 -12.99 -2.56 -6.57
N GLY A 172 -12.26 -2.03 -5.58
CA GLY A 172 -11.18 -2.73 -4.91
C GLY A 172 -11.72 -3.75 -3.89
N PRO A 173 -10.85 -4.40 -3.10
CA PRO A 173 -11.26 -5.40 -2.11
C PRO A 173 -12.36 -4.93 -1.14
N ALA A 174 -12.31 -3.65 -0.71
CA ALA A 174 -13.34 -3.09 0.16
C ALA A 174 -14.69 -2.96 -0.54
N GLY A 175 -14.72 -2.39 -1.74
CA GLY A 175 -15.97 -2.20 -2.50
C GLY A 175 -16.58 -3.51 -2.99
N LEU A 176 -15.75 -4.49 -3.41
CA LEU A 176 -16.22 -5.82 -3.78
C LEU A 176 -16.89 -6.52 -2.59
N SER A 177 -16.24 -6.53 -1.43
CA SER A 177 -16.81 -7.11 -0.21
C SER A 177 -18.06 -6.38 0.26
N ALA A 178 -18.07 -5.05 0.16
CA ALA A 178 -19.26 -4.24 0.47
C ALA A 178 -20.44 -4.57 -0.47
N GLY A 179 -20.19 -4.73 -1.78
CA GLY A 179 -21.20 -5.11 -2.73
C GLY A 179 -21.82 -6.47 -2.45
N LEU A 180 -20.99 -7.48 -2.07
CA LEU A 180 -21.45 -8.80 -1.64
C LEU A 180 -22.31 -8.71 -0.38
N SER A 181 -21.89 -7.92 0.59
CA SER A 181 -22.64 -7.70 1.83
C SER A 181 -23.96 -6.96 1.57
N ALA A 182 -23.97 -6.00 0.65
CA ALA A 182 -25.20 -5.31 0.24
C ALA A 182 -26.22 -6.30 -0.37
N ILE A 183 -25.77 -7.24 -1.22
CA ILE A 183 -26.64 -8.30 -1.78
C ILE A 183 -27.15 -9.22 -0.64
N HIS A 184 -26.25 -9.65 0.26
CA HIS A 184 -26.60 -10.52 1.39
C HIS A 184 -27.70 -9.90 2.25
N HIS A 185 -27.60 -8.60 2.52
CA HIS A 185 -28.60 -7.86 3.31
C HIS A 185 -29.76 -7.29 2.50
N LYS A 186 -29.89 -7.64 1.20
CA LYS A 186 -30.97 -7.20 0.30
C LYS A 186 -31.08 -5.67 0.20
N LEU A 187 -29.96 -4.96 0.29
CA LEU A 187 -29.92 -3.51 0.10
C LEU A 187 -29.92 -3.18 -1.39
N ARG A 188 -30.65 -2.12 -1.78
CA ARG A 188 -30.54 -1.55 -3.12
C ARG A 188 -29.21 -0.80 -3.20
N TYR A 189 -28.28 -1.27 -3.99
CA TYR A 189 -26.96 -0.70 -4.10
C TYR A 189 -26.63 -0.29 -5.54
N LYS A 190 -25.76 0.70 -5.68
CA LYS A 190 -25.04 1.03 -6.90
C LYS A 190 -23.54 0.95 -6.57
N LEU A 191 -22.80 0.14 -7.32
CA LEU A 191 -21.34 0.03 -7.22
C LEU A 191 -20.73 0.52 -8.53
N ILE A 192 -19.88 1.54 -8.42
CA ILE A 192 -19.18 2.14 -9.56
C ILE A 192 -17.68 1.96 -9.46
N GLU A 193 -17.02 1.89 -10.61
CA GLU A 193 -15.57 1.86 -10.76
C GLU A 193 -15.13 2.76 -11.92
N GLN A 194 -14.15 3.60 -11.70
CA GLN A 194 -13.63 4.51 -12.73
C GLN A 194 -12.84 3.79 -13.82
N GLU A 195 -12.19 2.67 -13.47
CA GLU A 195 -11.43 1.83 -14.40
C GLU A 195 -12.38 0.90 -15.19
N ASP A 196 -11.83 0.19 -16.16
CA ASP A 196 -12.56 -0.81 -16.95
C ASP A 196 -12.56 -2.21 -16.34
N SER A 197 -11.95 -2.38 -15.18
CA SER A 197 -11.75 -3.67 -14.51
C SER A 197 -11.84 -3.54 -12.99
N LEU A 198 -12.15 -4.66 -12.36
CA LEU A 198 -12.20 -4.78 -10.90
C LEU A 198 -10.83 -5.00 -10.28
N GLY A 199 -10.74 -4.86 -8.94
CA GLY A 199 -9.56 -5.18 -8.15
C GLY A 199 -8.83 -3.95 -7.61
N GLY A 200 -9.12 -2.76 -8.10
CA GLY A 200 -8.51 -1.50 -7.63
C GLY A 200 -6.98 -1.56 -7.68
N ALA A 201 -6.30 -1.29 -6.56
CA ALA A 201 -4.83 -1.29 -6.50
C ALA A 201 -4.20 -2.62 -6.93
N VAL A 202 -4.87 -3.77 -6.70
CA VAL A 202 -4.37 -5.10 -7.10
C VAL A 202 -4.31 -5.24 -8.61
N TYR A 203 -5.30 -4.70 -9.34
CA TYR A 203 -5.30 -4.71 -10.80
C TYR A 203 -4.05 -4.04 -11.39
N HIS A 204 -3.54 -3.02 -10.70
CA HIS A 204 -2.37 -2.25 -11.13
C HIS A 204 -1.01 -2.83 -10.66
N TYR A 205 -0.99 -3.97 -9.98
CA TYR A 205 0.27 -4.63 -9.68
C TYR A 205 0.95 -5.11 -10.95
N PRO A 206 2.29 -5.15 -10.99
CA PRO A 206 3.03 -5.79 -12.07
C PRO A 206 2.57 -7.23 -12.29
N ARG A 207 2.79 -7.74 -13.50
CA ARG A 207 2.50 -9.14 -13.84
C ARG A 207 3.23 -10.10 -12.89
N GLN A 208 2.58 -11.20 -12.51
CA GLN A 208 3.08 -12.23 -11.58
C GLN A 208 3.43 -11.76 -10.16
N LYS A 209 3.10 -10.51 -9.80
CA LYS A 209 3.35 -10.05 -8.43
C LYS A 209 2.57 -10.88 -7.41
N ILE A 210 3.27 -11.31 -6.36
CA ILE A 210 2.65 -11.99 -5.22
C ILE A 210 2.01 -10.93 -4.32
N ALA A 211 0.71 -11.08 -4.09
CA ALA A 211 -0.03 -10.31 -3.11
C ALA A 211 -0.06 -11.08 -1.78
N MET A 212 0.42 -10.43 -0.73
CA MET A 212 0.30 -10.94 0.64
C MET A 212 -1.11 -10.67 1.15
N THR A 213 -1.75 -11.69 1.70
CA THR A 213 -3.08 -11.57 2.32
C THR A 213 -3.19 -12.54 3.49
N SER A 214 -4.37 -12.79 3.99
CA SER A 214 -4.66 -13.79 5.02
C SER A 214 -6.08 -14.31 4.77
N PRO A 215 -6.47 -15.42 5.38
CA PRO A 215 -7.84 -15.92 5.25
C PRO A 215 -8.88 -14.83 5.53
N ILE A 216 -9.87 -14.74 4.67
CA ILE A 216 -10.93 -13.75 4.70
C ILE A 216 -12.30 -14.41 4.62
N GLU A 217 -13.29 -13.84 5.30
CA GLU A 217 -14.68 -14.24 5.18
C GLU A 217 -15.44 -13.23 4.32
N LEU A 218 -16.07 -13.72 3.27
CA LEU A 218 -16.87 -12.93 2.33
C LEU A 218 -18.32 -13.42 2.36
N ASP A 219 -19.25 -12.48 2.49
CA ASP A 219 -20.68 -12.80 2.42
C ASP A 219 -21.00 -13.48 1.08
N LEU A 220 -21.93 -14.44 1.09
CA LEU A 220 -22.34 -15.29 -0.05
C LEU A 220 -21.28 -16.29 -0.55
N ILE A 221 -20.02 -16.17 -0.13
CA ILE A 221 -18.92 -17.03 -0.59
C ILE A 221 -18.39 -17.89 0.55
N GLY A 222 -18.33 -17.35 1.78
CA GLY A 222 -17.72 -17.99 2.94
C GLY A 222 -16.23 -17.70 3.06
N LYS A 223 -15.52 -18.60 3.74
CA LYS A 223 -14.10 -18.45 4.09
C LYS A 223 -13.18 -18.73 2.90
N VAL A 224 -12.33 -17.78 2.57
CA VAL A 224 -11.33 -17.86 1.49
C VAL A 224 -9.94 -17.95 2.10
N MET A 225 -9.17 -18.98 1.76
CA MET A 225 -7.91 -19.36 2.42
C MET A 225 -6.68 -18.98 1.61
N PHE A 226 -6.54 -17.68 1.27
CA PHE A 226 -5.30 -17.18 0.67
C PHE A 226 -4.37 -16.61 1.76
N ASN A 227 -3.08 -16.95 1.71
CA ASN A 227 -2.00 -16.31 2.47
C ASN A 227 -1.10 -15.52 1.51
N GLU A 228 -0.62 -16.18 0.48
CA GLU A 228 0.11 -15.61 -0.65
C GLU A 228 -0.59 -16.02 -1.92
N VAL A 229 -0.83 -15.08 -2.82
CA VAL A 229 -1.52 -15.35 -4.07
C VAL A 229 -0.97 -14.47 -5.18
N GLN A 230 -0.75 -15.04 -6.35
CA GLN A 230 -0.40 -14.25 -7.53
C GLN A 230 -1.54 -13.30 -7.90
N LYS A 231 -1.19 -12.11 -8.38
CA LYS A 231 -2.14 -11.09 -8.82
C LYS A 231 -3.24 -11.68 -9.73
N GLU A 232 -2.84 -12.44 -10.73
CA GLU A 232 -3.72 -13.01 -11.75
C GLU A 232 -4.75 -13.95 -11.13
N LYS A 233 -4.31 -14.85 -10.24
CA LYS A 233 -5.20 -15.77 -9.51
C LYS A 233 -6.17 -15.05 -8.58
N LEU A 234 -5.72 -13.95 -7.95
CA LEU A 234 -6.60 -13.15 -7.09
C LEU A 234 -7.65 -12.40 -7.91
N LEU A 235 -7.29 -11.86 -9.06
CA LEU A 235 -8.24 -11.22 -9.97
C LEU A 235 -9.22 -12.22 -10.58
N GLU A 236 -8.77 -13.39 -11.01
CA GLU A 236 -9.61 -14.49 -11.48
C GLU A 236 -10.60 -14.94 -10.40
N PHE A 237 -10.14 -15.08 -9.16
CA PHE A 237 -11.01 -15.37 -8.04
C PHE A 237 -12.13 -14.32 -7.91
N TRP A 238 -11.81 -13.03 -7.92
CA TRP A 238 -12.81 -11.96 -7.84
C TRP A 238 -13.77 -11.95 -9.02
N LEU A 239 -13.29 -12.19 -10.26
CA LEU A 239 -14.15 -12.32 -11.45
C LEU A 239 -15.14 -13.48 -11.30
N ASN A 240 -14.69 -14.62 -10.80
CA ASN A 240 -15.55 -15.77 -10.53
C ASN A 240 -16.57 -15.48 -9.42
N VAL A 241 -16.18 -14.74 -8.36
CA VAL A 241 -17.10 -14.29 -7.32
C VAL A 241 -18.21 -13.39 -7.91
N VAL A 242 -17.81 -12.38 -8.69
CA VAL A 242 -18.77 -11.46 -9.35
C VAL A 242 -19.76 -12.24 -10.23
N LYS A 243 -19.27 -13.17 -11.04
CA LYS A 243 -20.11 -14.03 -11.90
C LYS A 243 -21.07 -14.90 -11.09
N LYS A 244 -20.56 -15.56 -10.01
CA LYS A 244 -21.35 -16.47 -9.16
C LYS A 244 -22.45 -15.74 -8.39
N THR A 245 -22.18 -14.52 -7.93
CA THR A 245 -23.11 -13.75 -7.09
C THR A 245 -23.97 -12.76 -7.88
N ALA A 246 -23.74 -12.65 -9.18
CA ALA A 246 -24.37 -11.64 -10.05
C ALA A 246 -24.17 -10.19 -9.53
N LEU A 247 -23.04 -9.90 -8.88
CA LEU A 247 -22.69 -8.58 -8.38
C LEU A 247 -22.63 -7.59 -9.56
N LYS A 248 -23.46 -6.56 -9.51
CA LYS A 248 -23.53 -5.55 -10.56
C LYS A 248 -22.53 -4.44 -10.30
N ILE A 249 -21.63 -4.22 -11.26
CA ILE A 249 -20.58 -3.19 -11.21
C ILE A 249 -20.70 -2.32 -12.46
N SER A 250 -20.68 -1.02 -12.28
CA SER A 250 -20.62 -0.07 -13.41
C SER A 250 -19.19 0.41 -13.59
N PHE A 251 -18.51 -0.15 -14.58
CA PHE A 251 -17.16 0.23 -14.96
C PHE A 251 -17.11 1.52 -15.79
N ARG A 252 -15.95 2.19 -15.82
CA ARG A 252 -15.70 3.47 -16.50
C ARG A 252 -16.68 4.55 -16.01
N GLU A 253 -17.08 4.46 -14.75
CA GLU A 253 -17.97 5.40 -14.11
C GLU A 253 -17.27 6.02 -12.90
N ARG A 254 -16.94 7.33 -13.01
CA ARG A 254 -16.21 8.08 -12.02
C ARG A 254 -17.13 9.04 -11.26
N MET A 255 -17.07 9.02 -9.95
CA MET A 255 -17.71 10.00 -9.09
C MET A 255 -17.05 11.38 -9.26
N GLU A 256 -17.84 12.43 -9.41
CA GLU A 256 -17.40 13.81 -9.57
C GLU A 256 -17.74 14.68 -8.36
N SER A 257 -18.97 14.51 -7.81
CA SER A 257 -19.38 15.23 -6.61
C SER A 257 -20.41 14.42 -5.80
N ILE A 258 -20.52 14.80 -4.53
CA ILE A 258 -21.58 14.34 -3.62
C ILE A 258 -22.15 15.57 -2.93
N GLU A 259 -23.46 15.71 -2.98
CA GLU A 259 -24.19 16.78 -2.31
C GLU A 259 -25.31 16.18 -1.46
N LYS A 260 -25.58 16.77 -0.29
CA LYS A 260 -26.68 16.35 0.56
C LYS A 260 -27.88 17.26 0.32
N ILE A 261 -28.98 16.69 -0.20
CA ILE A 261 -30.20 17.41 -0.55
C ILE A 261 -31.39 16.67 0.08
N ASP A 262 -32.19 17.38 0.87
CA ASP A 262 -33.41 16.84 1.52
C ASP A 262 -33.20 15.51 2.27
N GLY A 263 -32.06 15.41 2.98
CA GLY A 263 -31.75 14.23 3.80
C GLY A 263 -31.24 13.01 3.03
N ARG A 264 -31.06 13.10 1.72
CA ARG A 264 -30.43 12.10 0.84
C ARG A 264 -29.16 12.66 0.20
N PHE A 265 -28.36 11.80 -0.39
CA PHE A 265 -27.20 12.19 -1.18
C PHE A 265 -27.52 12.16 -2.66
N GLU A 266 -27.19 13.23 -3.37
CA GLU A 266 -27.08 13.23 -4.83
C GLU A 266 -25.60 13.00 -5.18
N VAL A 267 -25.34 11.87 -5.84
CA VAL A 267 -24.01 11.49 -6.31
C VAL A 267 -23.96 11.70 -7.81
N ARG A 268 -23.17 12.67 -8.22
CA ARG A 268 -22.92 12.96 -9.63
C ARG A 268 -21.71 12.18 -10.13
N THR A 269 -21.88 11.54 -11.27
CA THR A 269 -20.81 10.83 -11.98
C THR A 269 -20.66 11.42 -13.39
N ASN A 270 -19.59 10.99 -14.10
CA ASN A 270 -19.41 11.32 -15.52
C ASN A 270 -20.50 10.74 -16.44
N ARG A 271 -21.49 9.97 -15.93
CA ARG A 271 -22.57 9.36 -16.71
C ARG A 271 -23.97 9.82 -16.31
N ALA A 272 -24.20 9.96 -15.00
CA ALA A 272 -25.53 10.27 -14.47
C ALA A 272 -25.45 10.83 -13.05
N THR A 273 -26.59 11.30 -12.55
CA THR A 273 -26.79 11.66 -11.15
C THR A 273 -27.68 10.61 -10.49
N TYR A 274 -27.31 10.16 -9.32
CA TYR A 274 -28.00 9.12 -8.55
C TYR A 274 -28.40 9.63 -7.19
N SER A 275 -29.54 9.17 -6.69
CA SER A 275 -29.95 9.44 -5.31
C SER A 275 -29.67 8.23 -4.40
N ALA A 276 -29.02 8.47 -3.26
CA ALA A 276 -28.71 7.42 -2.29
C ALA A 276 -28.93 7.88 -0.87
N ARG A 277 -29.28 6.96 0.04
CA ARG A 277 -29.43 7.26 1.48
C ARG A 277 -28.06 7.42 2.14
N THR A 278 -27.12 6.60 1.73
CA THR A 278 -25.75 6.57 2.24
C THR A 278 -24.74 6.39 1.11
N VAL A 279 -23.52 6.85 1.36
CA VAL A 279 -22.41 6.67 0.40
C VAL A 279 -21.27 5.95 1.12
N LEU A 280 -20.72 4.92 0.49
CA LEU A 280 -19.52 4.23 0.92
C LEU A 280 -18.36 4.54 -0.02
N LEU A 281 -17.35 5.22 0.47
CA LEU A 281 -16.12 5.54 -0.26
C LEU A 281 -15.09 4.42 -0.06
N ALA A 282 -14.95 3.55 -1.06
CA ALA A 282 -14.00 2.43 -1.10
C ALA A 282 -12.93 2.62 -2.19
N MET A 283 -12.63 3.87 -2.55
CA MET A 283 -11.84 4.28 -3.71
C MET A 283 -10.31 4.18 -3.50
N GLY A 284 -9.85 3.70 -2.35
CA GLY A 284 -8.43 3.61 -2.02
C GLY A 284 -7.74 4.97 -1.88
N ARG A 285 -6.40 4.95 -1.75
CA ARG A 285 -5.59 6.19 -1.59
C ARG A 285 -4.79 6.55 -2.84
N ARG A 286 -4.75 5.69 -3.86
CA ARG A 286 -3.86 5.91 -5.02
C ARG A 286 -4.19 7.18 -5.79
N GLY A 287 -5.46 7.58 -5.84
CA GLY A 287 -5.90 8.78 -6.54
C GLY A 287 -5.46 8.82 -8.01
N THR A 288 -5.32 10.02 -8.54
CA THR A 288 -4.78 10.27 -9.88
C THR A 288 -3.25 10.19 -9.84
N PRO A 289 -2.57 9.60 -10.84
CA PRO A 289 -1.12 9.65 -10.95
C PRO A 289 -0.61 11.09 -10.86
N ARG A 290 0.47 11.28 -10.11
CA ARG A 290 1.12 12.59 -10.04
C ARG A 290 1.81 12.86 -11.37
N LYS A 291 1.46 13.98 -11.99
CA LYS A 291 2.13 14.48 -13.17
C LYS A 291 3.49 15.09 -12.82
N LEU A 292 4.38 15.13 -13.80
CA LEU A 292 5.68 15.78 -13.69
C LEU A 292 5.55 17.29 -13.91
N GLU A 293 4.50 17.71 -14.63
CA GLU A 293 4.21 19.10 -15.02
C GLU A 293 5.35 19.70 -15.86
N VAL A 294 5.88 18.89 -16.79
CA VAL A 294 6.97 19.29 -17.69
C VAL A 294 6.51 19.31 -19.15
N PRO A 295 7.14 20.13 -20.01
CA PRO A 295 6.86 20.12 -21.45
C PRO A 295 7.00 18.73 -22.05
N GLY A 296 6.00 18.32 -22.83
CA GLY A 296 5.97 17.01 -23.51
C GLY A 296 5.43 15.85 -22.69
N GLU A 297 4.97 16.09 -21.46
CA GLU A 297 4.38 15.02 -20.63
C GLU A 297 3.11 14.39 -21.22
N GLU A 298 2.38 15.12 -22.08
CA GLU A 298 1.18 14.61 -22.76
C GLU A 298 1.51 13.72 -23.98
N SER A 299 2.79 13.46 -24.25
CA SER A 299 3.23 12.60 -25.35
C SER A 299 2.70 11.16 -25.17
N PRO A 300 2.32 10.47 -26.26
CA PRO A 300 1.88 9.06 -26.22
C PRO A 300 2.92 8.09 -25.64
N LYS A 301 4.21 8.46 -25.65
CA LYS A 301 5.29 7.65 -25.05
C LYS A 301 5.35 7.73 -23.52
N VAL A 302 4.53 8.57 -22.87
CA VAL A 302 4.47 8.71 -21.41
C VAL A 302 3.38 7.82 -20.85
N ALA A 303 3.78 6.91 -19.96
CA ALA A 303 2.88 6.05 -19.22
C ALA A 303 3.05 6.25 -17.71
N TYR A 304 1.99 6.06 -16.95
CA TYR A 304 2.00 6.21 -15.48
C TYR A 304 2.01 4.86 -14.74
N ARG A 305 2.16 3.77 -15.47
CA ARG A 305 2.24 2.42 -14.92
C ARG A 305 2.86 1.45 -15.91
N LEU A 306 3.61 0.49 -15.39
CA LEU A 306 4.08 -0.65 -16.16
C LEU A 306 2.98 -1.73 -16.18
N VAL A 307 2.49 -2.06 -17.38
CA VAL A 307 1.50 -3.12 -17.56
C VAL A 307 2.21 -4.44 -17.89
N ASP A 308 3.00 -4.43 -18.94
CA ASP A 308 3.77 -5.58 -19.40
C ASP A 308 5.17 -5.12 -19.86
N PRO A 309 6.24 -5.56 -19.17
CA PRO A 309 7.61 -5.19 -19.56
C PRO A 309 7.98 -5.59 -20.97
N ALA A 310 7.46 -6.71 -21.48
CA ALA A 310 7.78 -7.22 -22.81
C ALA A 310 7.43 -6.26 -23.97
N GLN A 311 6.51 -5.30 -23.72
CA GLN A 311 6.17 -4.26 -24.70
C GLN A 311 7.28 -3.25 -24.96
N TYR A 312 8.32 -3.25 -24.13
CA TYR A 312 9.39 -2.26 -24.14
C TYR A 312 10.75 -2.85 -24.60
N GLN A 313 10.75 -4.03 -25.19
CA GLN A 313 11.98 -4.63 -25.76
C GLN A 313 12.61 -3.74 -26.80
N ASP A 314 13.94 -3.74 -26.86
CA ASP A 314 14.77 -2.94 -27.79
C ASP A 314 14.58 -1.41 -27.67
N GLN A 315 14.11 -0.91 -26.51
CA GLN A 315 13.82 0.52 -26.26
C GLN A 315 14.72 1.13 -25.18
N SER A 316 14.92 2.45 -25.28
CA SER A 316 15.53 3.29 -24.24
C SER A 316 14.45 3.89 -23.36
N ILE A 317 14.39 3.52 -22.09
CA ILE A 317 13.28 3.84 -21.19
C ILE A 317 13.76 4.67 -20.02
N LEU A 318 13.02 5.75 -19.73
CA LEU A 318 13.16 6.50 -18.50
C LEU A 318 12.08 6.08 -17.50
N VAL A 319 12.48 5.63 -16.32
CA VAL A 319 11.59 5.45 -15.17
C VAL A 319 11.80 6.61 -14.20
N VAL A 320 10.72 7.32 -13.85
CA VAL A 320 10.77 8.47 -12.94
C VAL A 320 10.09 8.11 -11.62
N GLY A 321 10.85 8.12 -10.54
CA GLY A 321 10.33 7.87 -9.19
C GLY A 321 11.32 7.17 -8.27
N GLY A 322 11.01 7.15 -6.97
CA GLY A 322 11.91 6.61 -5.94
C GLY A 322 11.20 5.71 -4.92
N GLY A 323 10.03 5.18 -5.25
CA GLY A 323 9.30 4.20 -4.45
C GLY A 323 9.43 2.78 -4.99
N ASP A 324 8.90 1.78 -4.26
CA ASP A 324 8.93 0.38 -4.69
C ASP A 324 8.42 0.17 -6.11
N SER A 325 7.35 0.86 -6.51
CA SER A 325 6.81 0.74 -7.87
C SER A 325 7.78 1.19 -8.97
N ALA A 326 8.60 2.22 -8.71
CA ALA A 326 9.60 2.69 -9.66
C ALA A 326 10.75 1.68 -9.78
N LEU A 327 11.25 1.18 -8.64
CA LEU A 327 12.33 0.21 -8.64
C LEU A 327 11.89 -1.12 -9.25
N GLU A 328 10.71 -1.63 -8.87
CA GLU A 328 10.15 -2.87 -9.45
C GLU A 328 9.97 -2.73 -10.98
N ALA A 329 9.54 -1.56 -11.45
CA ALA A 329 9.39 -1.30 -12.87
C ALA A 329 10.76 -1.25 -13.58
N ALA A 330 11.73 -0.50 -13.04
CA ALA A 330 13.07 -0.43 -13.62
C ALA A 330 13.76 -1.79 -13.68
N ILE A 331 13.64 -2.59 -12.62
CA ILE A 331 14.19 -3.95 -12.55
C ILE A 331 13.54 -4.84 -13.62
N ALA A 332 12.20 -4.88 -13.67
CA ALA A 332 11.47 -5.70 -14.63
C ALA A 332 11.80 -5.33 -16.08
N LEU A 333 11.91 -4.03 -16.38
CA LEU A 333 12.30 -3.55 -17.72
C LEU A 333 13.74 -3.91 -18.05
N SER A 334 14.66 -3.90 -17.09
CA SER A 334 16.08 -4.23 -17.31
C SER A 334 16.32 -5.73 -17.57
N GLU A 335 15.34 -6.57 -17.30
CA GLU A 335 15.37 -8.01 -17.60
C GLU A 335 14.92 -8.32 -19.03
N GLU A 336 14.28 -7.35 -19.70
CA GLU A 336 13.88 -7.49 -21.09
C GLU A 336 15.05 -7.33 -22.06
N LYS A 337 14.92 -7.96 -23.23
CA LYS A 337 16.00 -8.00 -24.22
C LYS A 337 16.32 -6.60 -24.76
N SER A 338 17.61 -6.26 -24.76
CA SER A 338 18.16 -5.03 -25.38
C SER A 338 17.50 -3.73 -24.90
N THR A 339 17.01 -3.71 -23.65
CA THR A 339 16.37 -2.53 -23.05
C THR A 339 17.41 -1.71 -22.29
N ASP A 340 17.50 -0.42 -22.58
CA ASP A 340 18.34 0.54 -21.84
C ASP A 340 17.46 1.29 -20.83
N VAL A 341 17.73 1.16 -19.54
CA VAL A 341 16.88 1.70 -18.48
C VAL A 341 17.61 2.76 -17.67
N ILE A 342 17.03 3.96 -17.63
CA ILE A 342 17.44 5.04 -16.74
C ILE A 342 16.39 5.18 -15.64
N LEU A 343 16.81 5.15 -14.36
CA LEU A 343 15.97 5.43 -13.20
C LEU A 343 16.34 6.81 -12.65
N SER A 344 15.45 7.78 -12.80
CA SER A 344 15.60 9.15 -12.28
C SER A 344 14.83 9.33 -10.98
N TYR A 345 15.51 9.86 -9.96
CA TYR A 345 14.90 10.16 -8.68
C TYR A 345 15.42 11.48 -8.09
N ARG A 346 14.49 12.34 -7.65
CA ARG A 346 14.79 13.69 -7.16
C ARG A 346 15.56 13.79 -5.85
N SER A 347 15.62 12.69 -5.05
CA SER A 347 16.28 12.67 -3.75
C SER A 347 17.60 11.90 -3.81
N ALA A 348 18.45 12.09 -2.80
CA ALA A 348 19.77 11.49 -2.70
C ALA A 348 19.78 9.98 -2.37
N ALA A 349 18.65 9.41 -1.91
CA ALA A 349 18.58 7.99 -1.54
C ALA A 349 17.15 7.45 -1.62
N PHE A 350 17.02 6.15 -1.86
CA PHE A 350 15.74 5.42 -1.85
C PHE A 350 15.33 5.04 -0.42
N SER A 351 15.02 6.03 0.40
CA SER A 351 14.79 5.87 1.86
C SER A 351 13.59 4.98 2.23
N ARG A 352 12.61 4.83 1.35
CA ARG A 352 11.32 4.15 1.62
C ARG A 352 11.11 2.86 0.81
N VAL A 353 12.13 2.39 0.16
CA VAL A 353 12.06 1.19 -0.68
C VAL A 353 12.44 -0.04 0.12
N LYS A 354 11.73 -1.14 -0.12
CA LYS A 354 12.02 -2.45 0.48
C LYS A 354 13.45 -2.86 0.21
N GLN A 355 14.11 -3.44 1.19
CA GLN A 355 15.50 -3.87 1.09
C GLN A 355 15.72 -4.81 -0.10
N LYS A 356 14.80 -5.76 -0.34
CA LYS A 356 14.85 -6.66 -1.48
C LYS A 356 14.95 -5.91 -2.81
N ASN A 357 14.11 -4.89 -3.02
CA ASN A 357 14.09 -4.11 -4.26
C ASN A 357 15.38 -3.29 -4.43
N ARG A 358 15.94 -2.75 -3.33
CA ARG A 358 17.25 -2.07 -3.37
C ARG A 358 18.37 -3.01 -3.76
N MET A 359 18.43 -4.20 -3.14
CA MET A 359 19.45 -5.20 -3.47
C MET A 359 19.39 -5.63 -4.94
N LEU A 360 18.18 -5.86 -5.47
CA LEU A 360 17.96 -6.19 -6.87
C LEU A 360 18.38 -5.03 -7.78
N LEU A 361 18.02 -3.79 -7.45
CA LEU A 361 18.43 -2.61 -8.19
C LEU A 361 19.96 -2.48 -8.23
N GLU A 362 20.64 -2.64 -7.09
CA GLU A 362 22.11 -2.61 -7.01
C GLU A 362 22.76 -3.71 -7.87
N GLN A 363 22.17 -4.89 -7.92
CA GLN A 363 22.64 -5.97 -8.79
C GLN A 363 22.52 -5.59 -10.26
N GLN A 364 21.37 -5.04 -10.68
CA GLN A 364 21.15 -4.60 -12.06
C GLN A 364 22.02 -3.40 -12.44
N GLN A 365 22.27 -2.49 -11.50
CA GLN A 365 23.19 -1.36 -11.69
C GLN A 365 24.64 -1.83 -11.86
N LYS A 366 25.12 -2.76 -11.01
CA LYS A 366 26.46 -3.36 -11.15
C LYS A 366 26.63 -4.16 -12.45
N ALA A 367 25.54 -4.76 -12.93
CA ALA A 367 25.53 -5.46 -14.21
C ALA A 367 25.44 -4.50 -15.43
N GLY A 368 25.36 -3.18 -15.20
CA GLY A 368 25.27 -2.18 -16.26
C GLY A 368 23.93 -2.12 -16.99
N ARG A 369 22.88 -2.76 -16.43
CA ARG A 369 21.55 -2.84 -17.06
C ARG A 369 20.63 -1.67 -16.68
N ILE A 370 20.89 -1.01 -15.54
CA ILE A 370 20.14 0.16 -15.10
C ILE A 370 21.13 1.27 -14.76
N ARG A 371 20.91 2.45 -15.31
CA ARG A 371 21.59 3.68 -14.91
C ARG A 371 20.73 4.41 -13.89
N VAL A 372 21.23 4.62 -12.69
CA VAL A 372 20.53 5.34 -11.62
C VAL A 372 21.03 6.78 -11.55
N LEU A 373 20.11 7.74 -11.65
CA LEU A 373 20.36 9.16 -11.47
C LEU A 373 19.60 9.62 -10.22
N LEU A 374 20.33 9.80 -9.13
CA LEU A 374 19.82 10.44 -7.90
C LEU A 374 19.95 11.96 -8.02
N ASN A 375 19.27 12.73 -7.17
CA ASN A 375 19.25 14.21 -7.23
C ASN A 375 18.94 14.72 -8.65
N SER A 376 18.01 14.06 -9.34
CA SER A 376 17.70 14.36 -10.73
C SER A 376 16.22 14.67 -10.94
N SER A 377 15.94 15.56 -11.88
CA SER A 377 14.58 15.93 -12.30
C SER A 377 14.46 15.98 -13.81
N VAL A 378 13.31 15.56 -14.32
CA VAL A 378 13.00 15.68 -15.74
C VAL A 378 12.65 17.14 -16.04
N ASN A 379 13.29 17.74 -17.06
CA ASN A 379 13.01 19.11 -17.48
C ASN A 379 12.10 19.15 -18.70
N SER A 380 12.26 18.22 -19.65
CA SER A 380 11.40 18.12 -20.83
C SER A 380 11.40 16.73 -21.44
N ILE A 381 10.32 16.38 -22.13
CA ILE A 381 10.13 15.13 -22.85
C ILE A 381 9.93 15.46 -24.32
N GLN A 382 10.89 15.11 -25.16
CA GLN A 382 10.86 15.35 -26.60
C GLN A 382 10.60 14.02 -27.34
N GLU A 383 10.36 14.08 -28.64
CA GLU A 383 10.01 12.91 -29.43
C GLU A 383 11.00 11.73 -29.25
N ASN A 384 12.32 12.01 -29.42
CA ASN A 384 13.37 10.98 -29.42
C ASN A 384 14.35 11.05 -28.24
N HIS A 385 14.14 12.02 -27.32
CA HIS A 385 14.99 12.18 -26.15
C HIS A 385 14.24 12.80 -24.96
N VAL A 386 14.88 12.76 -23.81
CA VAL A 386 14.46 13.47 -22.60
C VAL A 386 15.61 14.33 -22.10
N GLU A 387 15.28 15.48 -21.52
CA GLU A 387 16.23 16.35 -20.84
C GLU A 387 16.07 16.16 -19.34
N ILE A 388 17.16 15.77 -18.68
CA ILE A 388 17.21 15.51 -17.25
C ILE A 388 18.26 16.43 -16.64
N GLU A 389 17.88 17.16 -15.61
CA GLU A 389 18.80 17.86 -14.74
C GLU A 389 19.32 16.88 -13.70
N HIS A 390 20.63 16.72 -13.60
CA HIS A 390 21.31 15.86 -12.64
C HIS A 390 22.50 16.64 -12.07
N ASP A 391 22.51 16.80 -10.74
CA ASP A 391 23.52 17.60 -10.01
C ASP A 391 23.71 19.02 -10.60
N GLY A 392 22.61 19.66 -11.02
CA GLY A 392 22.61 21.02 -11.57
C GLY A 392 23.01 21.14 -13.05
N VAL A 393 23.25 20.00 -13.72
CA VAL A 393 23.59 19.98 -15.15
C VAL A 393 22.47 19.30 -15.94
N VAL A 394 21.96 19.99 -16.97
CA VAL A 394 20.97 19.42 -17.89
C VAL A 394 21.66 18.59 -18.96
N GLN A 395 21.25 17.32 -19.05
CA GLN A 395 21.78 16.36 -20.01
C GLN A 395 20.66 15.75 -20.87
N ARG A 396 20.97 15.45 -22.10
CA ARG A 396 20.07 14.79 -23.05
C ARG A 396 20.32 13.28 -23.07
N TYR A 397 19.24 12.52 -22.98
CA TYR A 397 19.28 11.06 -23.07
C TYR A 397 18.33 10.59 -24.17
N LYS A 398 18.80 9.67 -25.03
CA LYS A 398 17.91 8.98 -25.98
C LYS A 398 16.77 8.35 -25.22
N ASN A 399 15.55 8.45 -25.75
CA ASN A 399 14.38 7.95 -25.04
C ASN A 399 13.23 7.59 -25.98
N ASP A 400 12.74 6.39 -25.87
CA ASP A 400 11.60 5.86 -26.62
C ASP A 400 10.33 5.80 -25.76
N ALA A 401 10.46 5.67 -24.42
CA ALA A 401 9.34 5.64 -23.50
C ALA A 401 9.67 6.25 -22.12
N VAL A 402 8.69 6.86 -21.48
CA VAL A 402 8.79 7.41 -20.12
C VAL A 402 7.75 6.76 -19.23
N LEU A 403 8.18 6.17 -18.12
CA LEU A 403 7.31 5.58 -17.12
C LEU A 403 7.33 6.42 -15.83
N VAL A 404 6.25 7.13 -15.56
CA VAL A 404 6.14 8.01 -14.39
C VAL A 404 5.58 7.25 -13.19
N CYS A 405 6.46 6.92 -12.25
CA CYS A 405 6.14 6.26 -10.98
C CYS A 405 6.29 7.22 -9.78
N ALA A 406 5.88 8.47 -9.94
CA ALA A 406 6.04 9.56 -8.96
C ALA A 406 5.00 9.52 -7.80
N GLY A 407 4.23 8.43 -7.69
CA GLY A 407 3.13 8.28 -6.74
C GLY A 407 1.82 8.88 -7.26
N GLY A 408 0.81 8.93 -6.40
CA GLY A 408 -0.50 9.48 -6.72
C GLY A 408 -0.84 10.73 -5.87
N LEU A 409 -1.73 11.54 -6.39
CA LEU A 409 -2.40 12.58 -5.63
C LEU A 409 -3.54 11.93 -4.86
N LEU A 410 -3.56 12.13 -3.54
CA LEU A 410 -4.66 11.66 -2.71
C LEU A 410 -5.96 12.34 -3.13
N PRO A 411 -7.11 11.67 -3.01
CA PRO A 411 -8.42 12.29 -3.30
C PRO A 411 -8.84 13.32 -2.25
N THR A 412 -7.91 13.77 -1.39
CA THR A 412 -8.15 14.71 -0.29
C THR A 412 -8.90 15.97 -0.71
N PRO A 413 -8.56 16.66 -1.82
CA PRO A 413 -9.31 17.85 -2.23
C PRO A 413 -10.78 17.57 -2.57
N LEU A 414 -11.07 16.44 -3.19
CA LEU A 414 -12.44 16.00 -3.47
C LEU A 414 -13.20 15.71 -2.17
N LEU A 415 -12.57 15.01 -1.24
CA LEU A 415 -13.16 14.65 0.04
C LEU A 415 -13.40 15.87 0.93
N GLN A 416 -12.49 16.85 0.91
CA GLN A 416 -12.67 18.12 1.61
C GLN A 416 -13.84 18.95 1.05
N LYS A 417 -14.05 18.93 -0.27
CA LYS A 417 -15.24 19.57 -0.89
C LYS A 417 -16.55 18.93 -0.43
N ILE A 418 -16.54 17.66 -0.11
CA ILE A 418 -17.70 16.93 0.46
C ILE A 418 -17.89 17.27 1.96
N GLY A 419 -16.92 17.95 2.60
CA GLY A 419 -16.94 18.31 4.02
C GLY A 419 -16.29 17.30 4.94
N ILE A 420 -15.56 16.29 4.39
CA ILE A 420 -14.83 15.30 5.18
C ILE A 420 -13.60 15.95 5.79
N GLN A 421 -13.45 15.82 7.10
CA GLN A 421 -12.33 16.34 7.86
C GLN A 421 -11.19 15.31 7.93
N PHE A 422 -9.98 15.82 8.00
CA PHE A 422 -8.75 15.02 8.08
C PHE A 422 -7.91 15.48 9.27
N ASP A 423 -7.33 14.50 9.95
CA ASP A 423 -6.27 14.72 10.92
C ASP A 423 -4.92 14.36 10.31
N THR A 424 -3.95 15.24 10.41
CA THR A 424 -2.58 14.93 10.03
C THR A 424 -1.88 14.26 11.21
N LYS A 425 -1.54 12.98 11.08
CA LYS A 425 -0.87 12.19 12.11
C LYS A 425 0.65 12.22 11.90
N PHE A 426 1.40 12.56 12.96
CA PHE A 426 2.87 12.71 12.96
C PHE A 426 3.60 11.63 13.78
N GLY A 427 3.11 10.42 13.84
CA GLY A 427 3.78 9.32 14.54
C GLY A 427 3.61 9.33 16.05
N VAL A 428 2.68 10.14 16.57
CA VAL A 428 2.35 10.18 17.99
C VAL A 428 1.35 9.08 18.32
N ALA A 429 1.61 8.36 19.43
CA ALA A 429 0.78 7.23 19.90
C ALA A 429 -0.44 7.71 20.68
#